data_78df10b70ee5fe405cf43ba0b0eb4cd0
#
_entry.id   78df10b70ee5fe405cf43ba0b0eb4cd0
#
_cell.length_a   1.000
_cell.length_b   1.000
_cell.length_c   1.000
_cell.angle_alpha   90.00
_cell.angle_beta   90.00
_cell.angle_gamma   90.00
#
_symmetry.space_group_name_H-M   'P 1'
#
loop_
_entity.id
_entity.type
_entity.pdbx_description
1 polymer ?
#
loop_
_entity_poly.entity_id
_entity_poly.type
_entity_poly.pdbx_seq_one_letter_code
_entity_poly.pdbx_strand_id
1 'polypeptide(L)'
;MRCSLVFVLLALIPSAVAQVVVDEAEPTNVTGSIKVDCVSADDFDPSFDYFEGLKFEVTDYTPEVVSDLGTDAFADKADLDGTTNLFSITYHNHYKILTNHQVNKTYLLYMCGTQEQIPAKELEPGKHHLVLSVPHTGGVAITQTTQIPYLELLGLRRQIVAYIGDPSYVTSPCLLHMMNEENSVDLVYDPNDPWNSTITATLTAQFLEENRDAIILGGPFHDASGDRSAIVSATQERTTVATFDWIGFYAAFFNLEGMSNQIASDTKARFDCSASNAATLSADRAELPKVLWATYFQSYNWSVVQCPTWDSAYYCEYASHCGAHIMSRPDEFGTNIGGYWYLDDDQFVELGKEADVMVYTSDWDTIYEEKEDVLDQIKAVQNEQVYDTNGKGPSAWFEQRLAEYDVVALDFCDIVGTASNSGTGGAHTRQWLRNVFNGEPIGSLPECDVRDGIDEPFVAVGAECTPLEESAASTNTAAEDAGGDSNAQGAVSKGSSFAIMGAWAFLLVSSVLSIAV
;
A
#
# COMPACT_ATOMS: atom_id res chain seq x y z
N MET A 1 -29.56 63.34 -11.48
CA MET A 1 -29.16 61.95 -11.26
C MET A 1 -27.66 61.86 -11.33
N ARG A 2 -26.97 61.75 -10.18
CA ARG A 2 -25.52 61.64 -10.09
C ARG A 2 -25.20 60.15 -9.80
N CYS A 3 -24.52 59.52 -10.75
CA CYS A 3 -24.00 58.15 -10.59
C CYS A 3 -22.62 58.23 -9.92
N SER A 4 -22.51 57.73 -8.69
CA SER A 4 -21.20 57.58 -7.99
C SER A 4 -20.64 56.22 -8.34
N LEU A 5 -19.48 56.19 -9.01
CA LEU A 5 -18.66 55.01 -9.20
C LEU A 5 -17.90 54.76 -7.90
N VAL A 6 -18.14 53.61 -7.27
CA VAL A 6 -17.32 53.09 -6.18
C VAL A 6 -16.23 52.21 -6.78
N PHE A 7 -14.98 52.68 -6.74
CA PHE A 7 -13.82 51.84 -7.03
C PHE A 7 -13.53 50.95 -5.82
N VAL A 8 -13.72 49.63 -5.99
CA VAL A 8 -13.22 48.64 -5.05
C VAL A 8 -11.75 48.38 -5.39
N LEU A 9 -10.87 48.89 -4.56
CA LEU A 9 -9.45 48.52 -4.57
C LEU A 9 -9.34 47.08 -4.05
N LEU A 10 -9.14 46.11 -4.94
CA LEU A 10 -8.64 44.79 -4.54
C LEU A 10 -7.16 44.91 -4.13
N ALA A 11 -6.92 44.90 -2.82
CA ALA A 11 -5.59 44.72 -2.30
C ALA A 11 -5.14 43.29 -2.60
N LEU A 12 -4.16 43.14 -3.48
CA LEU A 12 -3.40 41.90 -3.64
C LEU A 12 -2.59 41.68 -2.35
N ILE A 13 -3.10 40.83 -1.47
CA ILE A 13 -2.34 40.30 -0.35
C ILE A 13 -1.42 39.23 -0.96
N PRO A 14 -0.08 39.36 -0.86
CA PRO A 14 0.79 38.27 -1.23
C PRO A 14 0.50 37.13 -0.25
N SER A 15 0.08 35.97 -0.76
CA SER A 15 0.00 34.73 0.00
C SER A 15 1.42 34.35 0.39
N ALA A 16 1.87 34.81 1.55
CA ALA A 16 3.00 34.21 2.23
C ALA A 16 2.51 32.84 2.68
N VAL A 17 2.94 31.80 1.99
CA VAL A 17 2.83 30.43 2.48
C VAL A 17 3.65 30.39 3.77
N ALA A 18 2.97 30.50 4.90
CA ALA A 18 3.61 30.37 6.20
C ALA A 18 4.04 28.91 6.34
N GLN A 19 5.33 28.71 6.44
CA GLN A 19 5.91 27.45 6.87
C GLN A 19 5.44 27.23 8.31
N VAL A 20 4.60 26.23 8.53
CA VAL A 20 4.18 25.85 9.88
C VAL A 20 5.34 25.07 10.48
N VAL A 21 6.11 25.72 11.32
CA VAL A 21 7.05 25.07 12.23
C VAL A 21 6.20 24.63 13.42
N VAL A 22 6.07 23.32 13.62
CA VAL A 22 5.40 22.78 14.81
C VAL A 22 6.38 22.94 15.97
N ASP A 23 6.10 23.88 16.88
CA ASP A 23 6.90 24.06 18.09
C ASP A 23 6.77 22.84 19.01
N GLU A 24 7.86 22.46 19.66
CA GLU A 24 7.90 21.39 20.64
C GLU A 24 6.92 21.69 21.80
N ALA A 25 5.73 21.10 21.77
CA ALA A 25 4.87 21.07 22.93
C ALA A 25 5.43 20.05 23.94
N GLU A 26 5.49 20.40 25.21
CA GLU A 26 5.81 19.43 26.26
C GLU A 26 4.86 18.21 26.14
N PRO A 27 5.37 16.98 26.22
CA PRO A 27 4.57 15.78 25.95
C PRO A 27 3.39 15.70 26.91
N THR A 28 2.21 15.92 26.37
CA THR A 28 0.96 15.62 27.10
C THR A 28 0.84 14.11 27.21
N ASN A 29 0.72 13.57 28.40
CA ASN A 29 0.54 12.17 28.72
C ASN A 29 -0.70 11.59 28.00
N VAL A 30 -0.52 11.14 26.76
CA VAL A 30 -1.46 10.24 26.11
C VAL A 30 -0.94 8.84 26.41
N THR A 31 -1.71 8.05 27.14
CA THR A 31 -1.42 6.63 27.41
C THR A 31 -1.21 5.90 26.09
N GLY A 32 -0.02 5.37 25.85
CA GLY A 32 0.40 4.74 24.59
C GLY A 32 1.30 5.61 23.71
N SER A 33 1.84 6.73 24.21
CA SER A 33 2.74 7.58 23.46
C SER A 33 4.17 7.03 23.46
N ILE A 34 4.80 7.07 22.28
CA ILE A 34 6.23 6.85 22.13
C ILE A 34 6.95 7.93 22.98
N LYS A 35 7.58 7.52 24.08
CA LYS A 35 8.43 8.42 24.85
C LYS A 35 9.80 8.44 24.20
N VAL A 36 10.19 9.60 23.75
CA VAL A 36 11.51 9.82 23.15
C VAL A 36 12.22 10.88 23.95
N ASP A 37 13.41 10.54 24.43
CA ASP A 37 14.31 11.56 24.97
C ASP A 37 14.92 12.33 23.80
N CYS A 38 14.53 13.58 23.64
CA CYS A 38 15.09 14.47 22.64
C CYS A 38 16.57 14.76 22.92
N VAL A 39 17.34 15.05 21.87
CA VAL A 39 18.75 15.43 21.99
C VAL A 39 18.84 16.76 22.75
N SER A 40 19.49 16.76 23.91
CA SER A 40 19.75 18.04 24.60
C SER A 40 20.78 18.86 23.83
N ALA A 41 20.71 20.19 23.95
CA ALA A 41 21.67 21.09 23.29
C ALA A 41 23.12 20.82 23.74
N ASP A 42 23.30 20.34 24.98
CA ASP A 42 24.61 20.03 25.56
C ASP A 42 25.17 18.68 25.04
N ASP A 43 24.31 17.76 24.61
CA ASP A 43 24.67 16.42 24.11
C ASP A 43 24.74 16.37 22.59
N PHE A 44 24.38 17.45 21.89
CA PHE A 44 24.40 17.45 20.43
C PHE A 44 25.85 17.39 19.89
N ASP A 45 26.08 16.37 19.06
CA ASP A 45 27.35 16.18 18.34
C ASP A 45 27.08 16.24 16.82
N PRO A 46 27.50 17.27 16.10
CA PRO A 46 27.27 17.42 14.67
C PRO A 46 27.95 16.35 13.82
N SER A 47 28.91 15.62 14.37
CA SER A 47 29.60 14.53 13.68
C SER A 47 28.93 13.17 13.87
N PHE A 48 28.02 13.06 14.81
CA PHE A 48 27.31 11.82 15.09
C PHE A 48 26.12 11.64 14.14
N ASP A 49 25.98 10.46 13.56
CA ASP A 49 24.81 10.10 12.78
C ASP A 49 23.72 9.54 13.69
N TYR A 50 22.68 10.33 13.92
CA TYR A 50 21.58 9.99 14.82
C TYR A 50 20.64 8.92 14.21
N PHE A 51 20.83 8.57 12.95
CA PHE A 51 20.07 7.54 12.25
C PHE A 51 20.85 6.22 12.05
N GLU A 52 22.09 6.13 12.52
CA GLU A 52 22.94 4.92 12.48
C GLU A 52 23.37 4.45 13.87
N GLY A 53 22.68 4.80 14.92
CA GLY A 53 23.09 4.36 16.25
C GLY A 53 22.08 4.73 17.33
N LEU A 54 21.80 3.77 18.19
CA LEU A 54 20.98 4.00 19.38
C LEU A 54 21.66 4.95 20.34
N LYS A 55 21.36 6.24 20.24
CA LYS A 55 21.54 7.19 21.36
C LYS A 55 20.28 7.32 22.21
N PHE A 56 19.15 6.75 21.78
CA PHE A 56 17.86 6.90 22.46
C PHE A 56 17.25 5.52 22.72
N GLU A 57 16.96 5.24 24.00
CA GLU A 57 16.12 4.11 24.36
C GLU A 57 14.67 4.48 24.06
N VAL A 58 14.02 3.75 23.18
CA VAL A 58 12.56 3.79 23.01
C VAL A 58 11.96 3.02 24.20
N THR A 59 11.50 3.74 25.22
CA THR A 59 11.20 3.15 26.53
C THR A 59 9.80 2.50 26.65
N ASP A 60 8.93 2.60 25.64
CA ASP A 60 7.54 2.14 25.74
C ASP A 60 7.10 1.16 24.60
N TYR A 61 8.02 0.63 23.82
CA TYR A 61 7.73 -0.60 23.06
C TYR A 61 7.90 -1.79 24.00
N THR A 62 6.91 -2.68 24.03
CA THR A 62 7.03 -3.86 24.89
C THR A 62 8.25 -4.68 24.49
N PRO A 63 9.08 -5.13 25.46
CA PRO A 63 10.33 -5.83 25.17
C PRO A 63 10.18 -7.11 24.34
N GLU A 64 8.98 -7.67 24.27
CA GLU A 64 8.71 -8.95 23.60
C GLU A 64 8.66 -8.82 22.07
N VAL A 65 8.09 -7.75 21.54
CA VAL A 65 8.07 -7.51 20.07
C VAL A 65 9.44 -7.04 19.58
N VAL A 66 10.13 -6.21 20.37
CA VAL A 66 11.49 -5.74 20.04
C VAL A 66 12.52 -6.86 20.13
N SER A 67 12.30 -7.88 21.01
CA SER A 67 13.23 -9.01 21.15
C SER A 67 13.24 -9.95 19.95
N ASP A 68 12.12 -10.07 19.24
CA ASP A 68 12.03 -10.93 18.04
C ASP A 68 12.55 -10.21 16.78
N LEU A 69 12.51 -8.88 16.75
CA LEU A 69 13.04 -8.05 15.66
C LEU A 69 14.53 -7.70 15.85
N GLY A 70 15.09 -7.95 17.02
CA GLY A 70 16.46 -7.60 17.38
C GLY A 70 16.63 -6.14 17.80
N THR A 71 17.66 -5.87 18.63
CA THR A 71 17.97 -4.53 19.17
C THR A 71 18.39 -3.51 18.10
N ASP A 72 18.67 -3.94 16.89
CA ASP A 72 19.12 -3.10 15.78
C ASP A 72 17.96 -2.50 14.96
N ALA A 73 16.70 -2.89 15.24
CA ALA A 73 15.53 -2.51 14.44
C ALA A 73 15.24 -0.99 14.40
N PHE A 74 15.78 -0.23 15.33
CA PHE A 74 15.53 1.22 15.45
C PHE A 74 16.70 2.11 14.99
N ALA A 75 17.82 1.51 14.65
CA ALA A 75 19.08 2.24 14.42
C ALA A 75 19.45 2.36 12.93
N ASP A 76 18.60 1.90 12.03
CA ASP A 76 18.92 1.80 10.62
C ASP A 76 18.27 2.88 9.76
N LYS A 77 18.93 3.18 8.66
CA LYS A 77 18.33 3.94 7.55
C LYS A 77 17.43 3.03 6.72
N ALA A 78 16.39 3.59 6.10
CA ALA A 78 15.53 2.81 5.23
C ALA A 78 16.34 2.15 4.11
N ASP A 79 16.24 0.83 4.02
CA ASP A 79 16.74 0.05 2.89
C ASP A 79 15.60 -0.09 1.88
N LEU A 80 15.62 0.81 0.90
CA LEU A 80 14.68 0.76 -0.21
C LEU A 80 15.31 -0.10 -1.28
N ASP A 81 14.80 -1.28 -1.49
CA ASP A 81 15.30 -2.34 -2.39
C ASP A 81 15.49 -1.88 -3.87
N GLY A 82 15.39 -0.57 -4.12
CA GLY A 82 15.49 0.04 -5.43
C GLY A 82 14.31 -0.26 -6.34
N THR A 83 13.25 -0.86 -5.81
CA THR A 83 12.02 -1.18 -6.53
C THR A 83 11.07 0.00 -6.59
N THR A 84 10.96 0.78 -5.51
CA THR A 84 10.19 2.02 -5.52
C THR A 84 10.93 3.13 -6.28
N ASN A 85 10.18 3.87 -7.11
CA ASN A 85 10.67 5.05 -7.82
C ASN A 85 9.88 6.31 -7.44
N LEU A 86 8.86 6.18 -6.59
CA LEU A 86 7.96 7.27 -6.28
C LEU A 86 8.32 8.01 -5.01
N PHE A 87 9.21 7.47 -4.18
CA PHE A 87 9.81 8.22 -3.09
C PHE A 87 11.27 7.90 -2.85
N SER A 88 11.96 8.76 -2.10
CA SER A 88 13.34 8.54 -1.65
C SER A 88 13.57 9.26 -0.31
N ILE A 89 14.57 8.78 0.44
CA ILE A 89 15.00 9.39 1.69
C ILE A 89 16.49 9.74 1.58
N THR A 90 16.83 10.98 1.87
CA THR A 90 18.22 11.45 1.96
C THR A 90 18.54 11.75 3.41
N TYR A 91 19.49 11.02 3.98
CA TYR A 91 19.91 11.17 5.37
C TYR A 91 21.06 12.17 5.52
N HIS A 92 20.97 12.95 6.58
CA HIS A 92 22.01 13.77 7.13
C HIS A 92 22.15 13.42 8.62
N ASN A 93 23.23 13.83 9.28
CA ASN A 93 23.54 13.37 10.64
C ASN A 93 22.39 13.51 11.65
N HIS A 94 21.58 14.57 11.56
CA HIS A 94 20.51 14.86 12.51
C HIS A 94 19.17 15.26 11.86
N TYR A 95 19.06 15.20 10.55
CA TYR A 95 17.81 15.35 9.81
C TYR A 95 17.82 14.49 8.55
N LYS A 96 16.66 14.20 8.05
CA LYS A 96 16.45 13.47 6.78
C LYS A 96 15.46 14.24 5.91
N ILE A 97 15.62 14.14 4.60
CA ILE A 97 14.72 14.72 3.61
C ILE A 97 14.02 13.59 2.90
N LEU A 98 12.73 13.48 3.16
CA LEU A 98 11.84 12.54 2.50
C LEU A 98 11.23 13.23 1.28
N THR A 99 11.32 12.61 0.12
CA THR A 99 10.83 13.17 -1.15
C THR A 99 9.80 12.24 -1.77
N ASN A 100 8.60 12.75 -1.99
CA ASN A 100 7.61 12.07 -2.83
C ASN A 100 7.73 12.62 -4.25
N HIS A 101 8.25 11.79 -5.17
CA HIS A 101 8.51 12.15 -6.56
C HIS A 101 7.22 12.26 -7.40
N GLN A 102 6.17 11.53 -7.03
CA GLN A 102 4.89 11.56 -7.74
C GLN A 102 4.23 12.94 -7.71
N VAL A 103 4.28 13.60 -6.55
CA VAL A 103 3.67 14.92 -6.33
C VAL A 103 4.72 16.03 -6.21
N ASN A 104 6.00 15.69 -6.36
CA ASN A 104 7.14 16.60 -6.25
C ASN A 104 7.12 17.42 -4.94
N LYS A 105 6.94 16.72 -3.81
CA LYS A 105 6.93 17.32 -2.47
C LYS A 105 8.05 16.74 -1.63
N THR A 106 8.65 17.60 -0.80
CA THR A 106 9.70 17.21 0.15
C THR A 106 9.27 17.53 1.58
N TYR A 107 9.68 16.67 2.50
CA TYR A 107 9.42 16.76 3.92
C TYR A 107 10.76 16.70 4.65
N LEU A 108 11.05 17.71 5.47
CA LEU A 108 12.25 17.71 6.29
C LEU A 108 11.88 17.19 7.68
N LEU A 109 12.50 16.07 8.06
CA LEU A 109 12.29 15.37 9.32
C LEU A 109 13.58 15.47 10.14
N TYR A 110 13.54 16.11 11.30
CA TYR A 110 14.72 16.32 12.13
C TYR A 110 14.59 15.63 13.48
N MET A 111 15.71 15.16 14.03
CA MET A 111 15.74 14.57 15.36
C MET A 111 15.27 15.58 16.39
N CYS A 112 14.36 15.20 17.27
CA CYS A 112 13.85 16.08 18.30
C CYS A 112 15.00 16.67 19.15
N GLY A 113 14.89 17.96 19.47
CA GLY A 113 15.95 18.73 20.16
C GLY A 113 17.06 19.26 19.24
N THR A 114 17.03 18.99 17.92
CA THR A 114 18.08 19.47 17.00
C THR A 114 17.63 20.55 16.02
N GLN A 115 16.46 21.14 16.22
CA GLN A 115 15.88 22.12 15.29
C GLN A 115 16.81 23.31 15.00
N GLU A 116 17.45 23.85 16.02
CA GLU A 116 18.36 25.00 15.88
C GLU A 116 19.65 24.69 15.09
N GLN A 117 19.92 23.38 14.88
CA GLN A 117 21.10 22.91 14.19
C GLN A 117 20.84 22.66 12.69
N ILE A 118 19.59 22.76 12.25
CA ILE A 118 19.23 22.60 10.84
C ILE A 118 19.84 23.75 10.03
N PRO A 119 20.54 23.49 8.92
CA PRO A 119 21.11 24.54 8.10
C PRO A 119 20.03 25.54 7.63
N ALA A 120 20.26 26.84 7.81
CA ALA A 120 19.28 27.88 7.46
C ALA A 120 18.75 27.79 6.02
N LYS A 121 19.59 27.30 5.09
CA LYS A 121 19.17 27.03 3.68
C LYS A 121 18.08 25.97 3.56
N GLU A 122 17.96 25.05 4.53
CA GLU A 122 16.92 24.02 4.54
C GLU A 122 15.60 24.58 5.11
N LEU A 123 15.67 25.63 5.92
CA LEU A 123 14.49 26.27 6.53
C LEU A 123 13.97 27.47 5.71
N GLU A 124 14.45 27.65 4.47
CA GLU A 124 13.93 28.68 3.57
C GLU A 124 12.44 28.45 3.28
N PRO A 125 11.57 29.47 3.37
CA PRO A 125 10.14 29.34 3.14
C PRO A 125 9.82 28.69 1.80
N GLY A 126 8.97 27.66 1.82
CA GLY A 126 8.53 26.93 0.62
C GLY A 126 9.54 25.92 0.06
N LYS A 127 10.69 25.72 0.72
CA LYS A 127 11.65 24.69 0.31
C LYS A 127 11.12 23.29 0.58
N HIS A 128 10.58 23.08 1.76
CA HIS A 128 9.92 21.83 2.13
C HIS A 128 8.44 22.07 2.39
N HIS A 129 7.61 21.09 2.09
CA HIS A 129 6.17 21.17 2.30
C HIS A 129 5.83 21.04 3.80
N LEU A 130 6.57 20.19 4.50
CA LEU A 130 6.45 19.97 5.94
C LEU A 130 7.85 19.96 6.56
N VAL A 131 7.98 20.56 7.75
CA VAL A 131 9.18 20.46 8.60
C VAL A 131 8.72 19.95 9.95
N LEU A 132 9.22 18.79 10.38
CA LEU A 132 8.69 18.05 11.51
C LEU A 132 9.80 17.44 12.36
N SER A 133 9.60 17.46 13.67
CA SER A 133 10.41 16.71 14.64
C SER A 133 10.08 15.21 14.56
N VAL A 134 11.10 14.36 14.65
CA VAL A 134 10.94 12.91 14.70
C VAL A 134 11.68 12.31 15.90
N PRO A 135 11.15 11.21 16.49
CA PRO A 135 9.86 10.58 16.19
C PRO A 135 8.68 11.53 16.38
N HIS A 136 7.71 11.45 15.46
CA HIS A 136 6.50 12.25 15.57
C HIS A 136 5.57 11.69 16.65
N THR A 137 5.14 12.55 17.57
CA THR A 137 4.28 12.16 18.71
C THR A 137 2.91 12.86 18.72
N GLY A 138 2.69 13.78 17.78
CA GLY A 138 1.47 14.60 17.72
C GLY A 138 0.25 13.88 17.11
N GLY A 139 0.43 12.63 16.67
CA GLY A 139 -0.61 11.84 16.02
C GLY A 139 -0.78 12.10 14.52
N VAL A 140 -1.39 11.17 13.83
CA VAL A 140 -1.65 11.23 12.40
C VAL A 140 -3.14 11.11 12.10
N ALA A 141 -3.66 11.95 11.21
CA ALA A 141 -4.94 11.77 10.56
C ALA A 141 -4.70 11.09 9.21
N ILE A 142 -5.43 10.04 8.91
CA ILE A 142 -5.33 9.29 7.65
C ILE A 142 -6.52 9.57 6.74
N THR A 143 -6.32 9.50 5.43
CA THR A 143 -7.37 9.81 4.44
C THR A 143 -7.77 8.62 3.58
N GLN A 144 -7.09 7.49 3.71
CA GLN A 144 -7.34 6.27 2.93
C GLN A 144 -7.17 5.03 3.80
N THR A 145 -8.04 4.05 3.62
CA THR A 145 -7.96 2.77 4.33
C THR A 145 -6.68 2.00 3.99
N THR A 146 -6.15 2.16 2.78
CA THR A 146 -4.87 1.56 2.35
C THR A 146 -3.66 2.00 3.17
N GLN A 147 -3.77 3.04 4.01
CA GLN A 147 -2.72 3.51 4.91
C GLN A 147 -2.69 2.73 6.23
N ILE A 148 -3.82 2.15 6.61
CA ILE A 148 -4.02 1.45 7.89
C ILE A 148 -3.02 0.30 8.08
N PRO A 149 -2.88 -0.65 7.13
CA PRO A 149 -2.03 -1.81 7.34
C PRO A 149 -0.55 -1.47 7.57
N TYR A 150 -0.03 -0.40 6.95
CA TYR A 150 1.35 0.03 7.19
C TYR A 150 1.56 0.55 8.61
N LEU A 151 0.62 1.35 9.10
CA LEU A 151 0.67 1.86 10.48
C LEU A 151 0.47 0.75 11.50
N GLU A 152 -0.36 -0.24 11.19
CA GLU A 152 -0.58 -1.40 12.03
C GLU A 152 0.65 -2.31 12.11
N LEU A 153 1.31 -2.59 10.98
CA LEU A 153 2.57 -3.35 10.94
C LEU A 153 3.68 -2.70 11.76
N LEU A 154 3.70 -1.36 11.80
CA LEU A 154 4.67 -0.58 12.58
C LEU A 154 4.24 -0.38 14.04
N GLY A 155 3.13 -0.98 14.51
CA GLY A 155 2.63 -0.79 15.87
C GLY A 155 2.12 0.62 16.17
N LEU A 156 1.71 1.37 15.14
CA LEU A 156 1.37 2.79 15.23
C LEU A 156 -0.15 3.06 15.29
N ARG A 157 -0.97 2.07 15.68
CA ARG A 157 -2.44 2.26 15.79
C ARG A 157 -2.80 3.44 16.68
N ARG A 158 -2.16 3.56 17.85
CA ARG A 158 -2.39 4.67 18.79
C ARG A 158 -1.97 6.03 18.25
N GLN A 159 -1.15 6.07 17.21
CA GLN A 159 -0.82 7.31 16.53
C GLN A 159 -1.91 7.76 15.54
N ILE A 160 -2.84 6.89 15.18
CA ILE A 160 -4.00 7.27 14.35
C ILE A 160 -4.99 8.00 15.25
N VAL A 161 -5.04 9.33 15.13
CA VAL A 161 -5.92 10.20 15.94
C VAL A 161 -7.17 10.63 15.17
N ALA A 162 -7.19 10.52 13.85
CA ALA A 162 -8.37 10.78 13.04
C ALA A 162 -8.40 9.97 11.75
N TYR A 163 -9.61 9.70 11.27
CA TYR A 163 -9.89 9.21 9.93
C TYR A 163 -10.72 10.25 9.16
N ILE A 164 -10.19 10.71 8.02
CA ILE A 164 -10.81 11.72 7.17
C ILE A 164 -11.48 11.00 6.00
N GLY A 165 -12.76 10.68 6.13
CA GLY A 165 -13.52 9.95 5.12
C GLY A 165 -14.67 9.15 5.73
N ASP A 166 -15.37 8.39 4.89
CA ASP A 166 -16.46 7.51 5.31
C ASP A 166 -15.91 6.26 6.04
N PRO A 167 -16.18 6.08 7.33
CA PRO A 167 -15.66 4.96 8.11
C PRO A 167 -16.23 3.59 7.68
N SER A 168 -17.27 3.55 6.85
CA SER A 168 -17.83 2.29 6.34
C SER A 168 -16.86 1.48 5.48
N TYR A 169 -15.77 2.12 5.00
CA TYR A 169 -14.71 1.45 4.25
C TYR A 169 -13.59 0.88 5.12
N VAL A 170 -13.55 1.23 6.40
CA VAL A 170 -12.55 0.70 7.34
C VAL A 170 -12.88 -0.75 7.66
N THR A 171 -11.91 -1.65 7.49
CA THR A 171 -12.06 -3.08 7.78
C THR A 171 -11.24 -3.55 8.96
N SER A 172 -10.21 -2.80 9.38
CA SER A 172 -9.40 -3.13 10.55
C SER A 172 -10.25 -3.23 11.81
N PRO A 173 -10.35 -4.41 12.46
CA PRO A 173 -11.15 -4.58 13.67
C PRO A 173 -10.66 -3.72 14.85
N CYS A 174 -9.34 -3.56 14.98
CA CYS A 174 -8.77 -2.75 16.06
C CYS A 174 -9.02 -1.26 15.84
N LEU A 175 -8.90 -0.77 14.60
CA LEU A 175 -9.22 0.63 14.33
C LEU A 175 -10.71 0.92 14.50
N LEU A 176 -11.59 0.00 14.06
CA LEU A 176 -13.04 0.10 14.31
C LEU A 176 -13.37 0.12 15.80
N HIS A 177 -12.67 -0.68 16.61
CA HIS A 177 -12.82 -0.64 18.07
C HIS A 177 -12.40 0.71 18.64
N MET A 178 -11.27 1.27 18.22
CA MET A 178 -10.80 2.59 18.63
C MET A 178 -11.77 3.71 18.24
N MET A 179 -12.41 3.60 17.07
CA MET A 179 -13.41 4.57 16.59
C MET A 179 -14.73 4.48 17.37
N ASN A 180 -15.23 3.27 17.59
CA ASN A 180 -16.61 3.05 18.04
C ASN A 180 -16.75 2.86 19.55
N GLU A 181 -15.77 2.21 20.19
CA GLU A 181 -15.84 1.82 21.61
C GLU A 181 -14.97 2.74 22.47
N GLU A 182 -13.74 3.02 22.07
CA GLU A 182 -12.85 3.90 22.82
C GLU A 182 -13.10 5.38 22.52
N ASN A 183 -13.65 5.71 21.32
CA ASN A 183 -13.78 7.07 20.80
C ASN A 183 -12.44 7.83 20.83
N SER A 184 -11.35 7.11 20.53
CA SER A 184 -9.99 7.64 20.54
C SER A 184 -9.50 8.10 19.14
N VAL A 185 -10.33 7.89 18.10
CA VAL A 185 -10.08 8.31 16.72
C VAL A 185 -11.23 9.18 16.26
N ASP A 186 -10.94 10.43 15.90
CA ASP A 186 -11.93 11.37 15.38
C ASP A 186 -12.38 11.00 13.97
N LEU A 187 -13.68 11.07 13.71
CA LEU A 187 -14.26 10.87 12.38
C LEU A 187 -14.50 12.23 11.71
N VAL A 188 -13.71 12.53 10.68
CA VAL A 188 -13.73 13.82 10.00
C VAL A 188 -14.44 13.68 8.65
N TYR A 189 -15.78 13.69 8.68
CA TYR A 189 -16.62 13.60 7.48
C TYR A 189 -18.05 14.07 7.80
N ASP A 190 -18.87 14.32 6.76
CA ASP A 190 -20.31 14.57 6.93
C ASP A 190 -21.06 13.26 6.63
N PRO A 191 -21.73 12.64 7.61
CA PRO A 191 -22.46 11.39 7.38
C PRO A 191 -23.66 11.53 6.43
N ASN A 192 -24.14 12.76 6.15
CA ASN A 192 -25.22 12.99 5.21
C ASN A 192 -24.72 13.22 3.76
N ASP A 193 -23.46 13.61 3.60
CA ASP A 193 -22.83 13.85 2.30
C ASP A 193 -21.31 13.54 2.39
N PRO A 194 -20.93 12.26 2.58
CA PRO A 194 -19.55 11.86 2.85
C PRO A 194 -18.58 12.17 1.70
N TRP A 195 -19.11 12.44 0.52
CA TRP A 195 -18.33 12.75 -0.69
C TRP A 195 -18.17 14.25 -0.95
N ASN A 196 -18.68 15.10 -0.08
CA ASN A 196 -18.58 16.54 -0.24
C ASN A 196 -17.19 17.07 0.16
N SER A 197 -16.31 17.19 -0.84
CA SER A 197 -14.94 17.64 -0.62
C SER A 197 -14.84 19.02 0.06
N THR A 198 -15.81 19.93 -0.16
CA THR A 198 -15.81 21.25 0.48
C THR A 198 -16.13 21.15 1.97
N ILE A 199 -17.09 20.31 2.35
CA ILE A 199 -17.42 20.07 3.76
C ILE A 199 -16.25 19.36 4.42
N THR A 200 -15.74 18.29 3.82
CA THR A 200 -14.57 17.55 4.33
C THR A 200 -13.36 18.47 4.55
N ALA A 201 -13.04 19.35 3.61
CA ALA A 201 -11.97 20.32 3.77
C ALA A 201 -12.20 21.29 4.95
N THR A 202 -13.46 21.71 5.16
CA THR A 202 -13.81 22.57 6.30
C THR A 202 -13.64 21.85 7.64
N LEU A 203 -14.13 20.60 7.74
CA LEU A 203 -13.99 19.78 8.93
C LEU A 203 -12.52 19.43 9.21
N THR A 204 -11.75 19.15 8.16
CA THR A 204 -10.30 18.90 8.27
C THR A 204 -9.57 20.12 8.81
N ALA A 205 -9.89 21.33 8.34
CA ALA A 205 -9.31 22.56 8.86
C ALA A 205 -9.66 22.78 10.34
N GLN A 206 -10.90 22.51 10.74
CA GLN A 206 -11.31 22.56 12.13
C GLN A 206 -10.56 21.54 12.98
N PHE A 207 -10.46 20.28 12.54
CA PHE A 207 -9.67 19.25 13.22
C PHE A 207 -8.22 19.70 13.46
N LEU A 208 -7.57 20.26 12.45
CA LEU A 208 -6.19 20.75 12.57
C LEU A 208 -6.05 21.96 13.50
N GLU A 209 -7.08 22.78 13.66
CA GLU A 209 -7.10 23.89 14.60
C GLU A 209 -7.16 23.39 16.06
N GLU A 210 -7.94 22.34 16.30
CA GLU A 210 -8.12 21.68 17.59
C GLU A 210 -6.91 20.79 17.96
N ASN A 211 -6.30 20.14 16.97
CA ASN A 211 -5.19 19.20 17.11
C ASN A 211 -3.91 19.79 16.45
N ARG A 212 -3.26 20.70 17.14
CA ARG A 212 -2.16 21.51 16.57
C ARG A 212 -0.93 20.71 16.19
N ASP A 213 -0.68 19.62 16.89
CA ASP A 213 0.50 18.78 16.68
C ASP A 213 0.26 17.63 15.68
N ALA A 214 -1.00 17.34 15.36
CA ALA A 214 -1.34 16.30 14.40
C ALA A 214 -0.93 16.68 12.96
N ILE A 215 -0.52 15.69 12.19
CA ILE A 215 -0.30 15.79 10.74
C ILE A 215 -1.30 14.95 9.97
N ILE A 216 -1.50 15.25 8.69
CA ILE A 216 -2.30 14.44 7.79
C ILE A 216 -1.40 13.57 6.92
N LEU A 217 -1.61 12.27 6.92
CA LEU A 217 -1.10 11.38 5.88
C LEU A 217 -2.16 11.32 4.78
N GLY A 218 -1.98 12.16 3.76
CA GLY A 218 -2.92 12.30 2.66
C GLY A 218 -2.68 11.28 1.57
N GLY A 219 -3.73 10.78 0.92
CA GLY A 219 -3.58 10.00 -0.30
C GLY A 219 -3.09 10.83 -1.50
N PRO A 220 -2.79 10.22 -2.66
CA PRO A 220 -2.18 10.91 -3.80
C PRO A 220 -3.05 12.01 -4.41
N PHE A 221 -4.34 12.02 -4.09
CA PHE A 221 -5.32 13.02 -4.56
C PHE A 221 -5.74 14.01 -3.47
N HIS A 222 -5.16 13.90 -2.28
CA HIS A 222 -5.43 14.83 -1.20
C HIS A 222 -4.87 16.22 -1.57
N ASP A 223 -5.70 17.25 -1.43
CA ASP A 223 -5.24 18.64 -1.60
C ASP A 223 -4.46 19.06 -0.35
N ALA A 224 -3.15 18.97 -0.48
CA ALA A 224 -2.21 19.33 0.59
C ALA A 224 -1.89 20.83 0.63
N SER A 225 -2.62 21.67 -0.09
CA SER A 225 -2.36 23.11 -0.12
C SER A 225 -2.79 23.75 1.19
N GLY A 226 -1.81 24.18 1.99
CA GLY A 226 -2.05 24.99 3.21
C GLY A 226 -2.34 24.18 4.47
N ASP A 227 -2.21 22.88 4.45
CA ASP A 227 -2.32 22.01 5.63
C ASP A 227 -0.99 21.36 6.02
N ARG A 228 -0.98 20.74 7.19
CA ARG A 228 0.15 19.98 7.74
C ARG A 228 0.09 18.55 7.23
N SER A 229 0.34 18.33 5.93
CA SER A 229 0.17 17.02 5.31
C SER A 229 1.43 16.47 4.68
N ALA A 230 1.53 15.14 4.70
CA ALA A 230 2.47 14.37 3.90
C ALA A 230 1.68 13.46 2.95
N ILE A 231 1.99 13.54 1.65
CA ILE A 231 1.28 12.78 0.64
C ILE A 231 1.90 11.40 0.49
N VAL A 232 1.06 10.39 0.56
CA VAL A 232 1.40 8.98 0.37
C VAL A 232 0.91 8.54 -1.01
N SER A 233 1.80 8.02 -1.83
CA SER A 233 1.50 7.59 -3.21
C SER A 233 1.73 6.08 -3.42
N ALA A 234 1.65 5.27 -2.36
CA ALA A 234 1.87 3.83 -2.40
C ALA A 234 1.03 3.13 -3.48
N THR A 235 -0.25 3.50 -3.61
CA THR A 235 -1.18 2.93 -4.59
C THR A 235 -0.88 3.32 -6.04
N GLN A 236 0.12 4.18 -6.27
CA GLN A 236 0.57 4.60 -7.61
C GLN A 236 1.80 3.80 -8.07
N GLU A 237 2.34 2.94 -7.24
CA GLU A 237 3.44 2.05 -7.59
C GLU A 237 2.98 0.96 -8.57
N ARG A 238 3.96 0.41 -9.32
CA ARG A 238 3.69 -0.55 -10.39
C ARG A 238 3.82 -2.01 -9.97
N THR A 239 4.52 -2.27 -8.89
CA THR A 239 4.75 -3.62 -8.39
C THR A 239 4.30 -3.75 -6.95
N THR A 240 3.98 -4.96 -6.53
CA THR A 240 3.57 -5.26 -5.18
C THR A 240 4.67 -4.93 -4.18
N VAL A 241 5.92 -5.29 -4.51
CA VAL A 241 7.08 -4.99 -3.64
C VAL A 241 7.28 -3.48 -3.52
N ALA A 242 7.25 -2.72 -4.64
CA ALA A 242 7.40 -1.26 -4.59
C ALA A 242 6.26 -0.58 -3.80
N THR A 243 5.04 -1.11 -3.92
CA THR A 243 3.91 -0.63 -3.09
C THR A 243 4.18 -0.87 -1.61
N PHE A 244 4.73 -2.03 -1.25
CA PHE A 244 5.04 -2.37 0.13
C PHE A 244 6.22 -1.59 0.70
N ASP A 245 7.22 -1.22 -0.10
CA ASP A 245 8.36 -0.38 0.32
C ASP A 245 7.91 0.95 0.95
N TRP A 246 6.68 1.39 0.67
CA TRP A 246 6.12 2.57 1.32
C TRP A 246 5.98 2.44 2.85
N ILE A 247 6.12 1.25 3.42
CA ILE A 247 6.26 1.08 4.88
C ILE A 247 7.44 1.91 5.41
N GLY A 248 8.54 2.02 4.65
CA GLY A 248 9.67 2.89 4.97
C GLY A 248 9.34 4.39 4.95
N PHE A 249 8.39 4.81 4.09
CA PHE A 249 7.89 6.18 4.09
C PHE A 249 7.18 6.52 5.41
N TYR A 250 6.30 5.65 5.90
CA TYR A 250 5.63 5.82 7.19
C TYR A 250 6.63 5.74 8.34
N ALA A 251 7.51 4.76 8.31
CA ALA A 251 8.53 4.55 9.34
C ALA A 251 9.42 5.79 9.54
N ALA A 252 9.70 6.53 8.47
CA ALA A 252 10.55 7.73 8.52
C ALA A 252 10.02 8.82 9.45
N PHE A 253 8.71 8.93 9.63
CA PHE A 253 8.09 9.89 10.57
C PHE A 253 8.27 9.49 12.04
N PHE A 254 8.61 8.23 12.30
CA PHE A 254 8.65 7.66 13.65
C PHE A 254 10.02 7.08 14.02
N ASN A 255 11.03 7.23 13.15
CA ASN A 255 12.35 6.59 13.29
C ASN A 255 12.29 5.06 13.45
N LEU A 256 11.37 4.41 12.70
CA LEU A 256 11.17 2.96 12.71
C LEU A 256 11.70 2.30 11.43
N GLU A 257 12.66 2.91 10.76
CA GLU A 257 13.18 2.41 9.48
C GLU A 257 13.80 1.02 9.62
N GLY A 258 14.52 0.74 10.71
CA GLY A 258 15.05 -0.61 10.93
C GLY A 258 13.95 -1.66 11.02
N MET A 259 12.85 -1.36 11.74
CA MET A 259 11.69 -2.24 11.81
C MET A 259 11.03 -2.43 10.44
N SER A 260 10.86 -1.35 9.69
CA SER A 260 10.28 -1.44 8.35
C SER A 260 11.16 -2.25 7.39
N ASN A 261 12.49 -2.12 7.48
CA ASN A 261 13.45 -2.90 6.70
C ASN A 261 13.28 -4.40 6.97
N GLN A 262 13.20 -4.80 8.24
CA GLN A 262 13.03 -6.20 8.62
C GLN A 262 11.71 -6.76 8.08
N ILE A 263 10.60 -6.04 8.29
CA ILE A 263 9.27 -6.46 7.80
C ILE A 263 9.27 -6.59 6.27
N ALA A 264 9.83 -5.61 5.56
CA ALA A 264 9.89 -5.63 4.11
C ALA A 264 10.76 -6.77 3.58
N SER A 265 11.94 -6.97 4.17
CA SER A 265 12.87 -8.03 3.79
C SER A 265 12.26 -9.42 4.00
N ASP A 266 11.65 -9.68 5.16
CA ASP A 266 11.05 -10.98 5.48
C ASP A 266 9.87 -11.29 4.56
N THR A 267 9.00 -10.31 4.32
CA THR A 267 7.85 -10.48 3.43
C THR A 267 8.29 -10.73 1.99
N LYS A 268 9.29 -9.97 1.52
CA LYS A 268 9.88 -10.18 0.19
C LYS A 268 10.56 -11.54 0.05
N ALA A 269 11.28 -11.99 1.06
CA ALA A 269 11.93 -13.29 1.03
C ALA A 269 10.93 -14.44 0.88
N ARG A 270 9.77 -14.37 1.57
CA ARG A 270 8.69 -15.35 1.41
C ARG A 270 8.05 -15.27 0.03
N PHE A 271 7.84 -14.05 -0.48
CA PHE A 271 7.32 -13.81 -1.82
C PHE A 271 8.26 -14.40 -2.90
N ASP A 272 9.55 -14.09 -2.85
CA ASP A 272 10.53 -14.60 -3.82
C ASP A 272 10.67 -16.13 -3.76
N CYS A 273 10.61 -16.71 -2.56
CA CYS A 273 10.63 -18.16 -2.38
C CYS A 273 9.43 -18.82 -3.05
N SER A 274 8.21 -18.30 -2.87
CA SER A 274 7.01 -18.85 -3.51
C SER A 274 7.07 -18.74 -5.03
N ALA A 275 7.66 -17.65 -5.58
CA ALA A 275 7.90 -17.49 -7.02
C ALA A 275 8.85 -18.57 -7.56
N SER A 276 9.95 -18.80 -6.85
CA SER A 276 10.93 -19.83 -7.24
C SER A 276 10.30 -21.22 -7.25
N ASN A 277 9.49 -21.53 -6.23
CA ASN A 277 8.76 -22.81 -6.16
C ASN A 277 7.75 -22.93 -7.30
N ALA A 278 6.98 -21.88 -7.59
CA ALA A 278 6.01 -21.87 -8.67
C ALA A 278 6.69 -22.02 -10.04
N ALA A 279 7.84 -21.38 -10.25
CA ALA A 279 8.63 -21.55 -11.48
C ALA A 279 9.08 -23.02 -11.66
N THR A 280 9.54 -23.67 -10.60
CA THR A 280 9.92 -25.08 -10.61
C THR A 280 8.73 -25.98 -10.94
N LEU A 281 7.57 -25.75 -10.33
CA LEU A 281 6.35 -26.54 -10.52
C LEU A 281 5.70 -26.32 -11.89
N SER A 282 5.93 -25.20 -12.53
CA SER A 282 5.38 -24.86 -13.85
C SER A 282 6.32 -25.18 -15.01
N ALA A 283 7.58 -25.54 -14.76
CA ALA A 283 8.63 -25.68 -15.78
C ALA A 283 8.28 -26.68 -16.91
N ASP A 284 7.58 -27.76 -16.58
CA ASP A 284 7.20 -28.80 -17.53
C ASP A 284 5.79 -28.63 -18.12
N ARG A 285 5.10 -27.52 -17.83
CA ARG A 285 3.76 -27.26 -18.36
C ARG A 285 3.84 -26.86 -19.83
N ALA A 286 3.08 -27.54 -20.67
CA ALA A 286 2.99 -27.24 -22.10
C ALA A 286 2.24 -25.91 -22.36
N GLU A 287 1.27 -25.60 -21.52
CA GLU A 287 0.48 -24.36 -21.56
C GLU A 287 0.29 -23.83 -20.13
N LEU A 288 0.34 -22.50 -19.99
CA LEU A 288 0.08 -21.84 -18.72
C LEU A 288 -1.43 -21.74 -18.50
N PRO A 289 -1.92 -21.89 -17.25
CA PRO A 289 -3.32 -21.67 -16.92
C PRO A 289 -3.77 -20.26 -17.32
N LYS A 290 -4.93 -20.17 -17.94
CA LYS A 290 -5.56 -18.91 -18.36
C LYS A 290 -6.48 -18.43 -17.26
N VAL A 291 -6.19 -17.25 -16.71
CA VAL A 291 -6.96 -16.65 -15.62
C VAL A 291 -7.75 -15.45 -16.14
N LEU A 292 -9.07 -15.51 -16.01
CA LEU A 292 -9.97 -14.39 -16.22
C LEU A 292 -10.19 -13.68 -14.88
N TRP A 293 -9.62 -12.47 -14.73
CA TRP A 293 -9.83 -11.66 -13.53
C TRP A 293 -10.80 -10.53 -13.86
N ALA A 294 -11.97 -10.52 -13.24
CA ALA A 294 -13.08 -9.66 -13.64
C ALA A 294 -13.82 -9.04 -12.45
N THR A 295 -14.50 -7.94 -12.73
CA THR A 295 -15.46 -7.28 -11.85
C THR A 295 -16.62 -6.76 -12.70
N TYR A 296 -17.85 -6.85 -12.21
CA TYR A 296 -19.03 -6.31 -12.87
C TYR A 296 -19.47 -5.01 -12.21
N PHE A 297 -19.81 -4.03 -13.02
CA PHE A 297 -20.35 -2.74 -12.57
C PHE A 297 -21.72 -2.53 -13.21
N GLN A 298 -22.78 -2.47 -12.42
CA GLN A 298 -24.17 -2.33 -12.92
C GLN A 298 -24.36 -1.22 -13.97
N SER A 299 -23.64 -0.11 -13.81
CA SER A 299 -23.75 1.05 -14.73
C SER A 299 -22.84 0.94 -15.97
N TYR A 300 -21.86 0.02 -15.98
CA TYR A 300 -20.80 -0.02 -16.98
C TYR A 300 -20.54 -1.40 -17.58
N ASN A 301 -21.03 -2.49 -16.98
CA ASN A 301 -20.81 -3.89 -17.35
C ASN A 301 -19.47 -4.47 -16.85
N TRP A 302 -18.87 -5.43 -17.60
CA TRP A 302 -17.71 -6.20 -17.17
C TRP A 302 -16.41 -5.43 -17.36
N SER A 303 -15.64 -5.28 -16.30
CA SER A 303 -14.24 -4.88 -16.36
C SER A 303 -13.35 -6.10 -16.19
N VAL A 304 -12.33 -6.24 -17.02
CA VAL A 304 -11.35 -7.32 -16.95
C VAL A 304 -9.94 -6.75 -16.82
N VAL A 305 -9.11 -7.43 -16.03
CA VAL A 305 -7.72 -7.04 -15.86
C VAL A 305 -6.98 -7.15 -17.20
N GLN A 306 -6.13 -6.18 -17.48
CA GLN A 306 -5.30 -6.11 -18.68
C GLN A 306 -3.82 -6.21 -18.28
N CYS A 307 -3.05 -7.07 -18.97
CA CYS A 307 -1.62 -7.17 -18.76
C CYS A 307 -0.85 -6.88 -20.06
N PRO A 308 0.21 -6.09 -20.01
CA PRO A 308 0.67 -5.26 -18.88
C PRO A 308 0.08 -3.86 -18.95
N THR A 309 -0.62 -3.42 -17.94
CA THR A 309 -1.00 -2.02 -17.76
C THR A 309 -0.60 -1.54 -16.36
N TRP A 310 -0.46 -0.24 -16.18
CA TRP A 310 0.01 0.31 -14.90
C TRP A 310 -1.02 0.17 -13.75
N ASP A 311 -2.29 0.21 -14.08
CA ASP A 311 -3.42 0.12 -13.14
C ASP A 311 -3.78 -1.31 -12.73
N SER A 312 -3.20 -2.28 -13.42
CA SER A 312 -3.40 -3.71 -13.17
C SER A 312 -2.10 -4.44 -12.83
N ALA A 313 -1.05 -3.72 -12.50
CA ALA A 313 0.30 -4.27 -12.42
C ALA A 313 0.42 -5.42 -11.42
N TYR A 314 -0.18 -5.32 -10.23
CA TYR A 314 -0.08 -6.37 -9.22
C TYR A 314 -0.80 -7.67 -9.63
N TYR A 315 -1.90 -7.62 -10.37
CA TYR A 315 -2.56 -8.81 -10.91
C TYR A 315 -1.67 -9.55 -11.90
N CYS A 316 -1.00 -8.78 -12.77
CA CYS A 316 -0.07 -9.31 -13.75
C CYS A 316 1.17 -9.89 -13.08
N GLU A 317 1.63 -9.27 -12.01
CA GLU A 317 2.75 -9.72 -11.20
C GLU A 317 2.43 -11.07 -10.54
N TYR A 318 1.26 -11.22 -9.89
CA TYR A 318 0.83 -12.50 -9.31
C TYR A 318 0.73 -13.61 -10.37
N ALA A 319 0.18 -13.30 -11.54
CA ALA A 319 0.09 -14.29 -12.61
C ALA A 319 1.48 -14.72 -13.11
N SER A 320 2.38 -13.77 -13.33
CA SER A 320 3.77 -14.05 -13.72
C SER A 320 4.50 -14.85 -12.64
N HIS A 321 4.33 -14.45 -11.38
CA HIS A 321 4.91 -15.09 -10.21
C HIS A 321 4.51 -16.57 -10.09
N CYS A 322 3.24 -16.89 -10.38
CA CYS A 322 2.69 -18.24 -10.23
C CYS A 322 2.68 -19.07 -11.53
N GLY A 323 3.31 -18.57 -12.60
CA GLY A 323 3.33 -19.29 -13.88
C GLY A 323 1.94 -19.45 -14.51
N ALA A 324 1.18 -18.36 -14.56
CA ALA A 324 -0.14 -18.26 -15.17
C ALA A 324 -0.23 -17.10 -16.17
N HIS A 325 -1.29 -17.05 -16.94
CA HIS A 325 -1.55 -16.01 -17.93
C HIS A 325 -2.88 -15.31 -17.66
N ILE A 326 -2.85 -13.98 -17.46
CA ILE A 326 -4.08 -13.17 -17.40
C ILE A 326 -4.66 -13.01 -18.81
N MET A 327 -5.93 -13.35 -18.95
CA MET A 327 -6.68 -13.18 -20.19
C MET A 327 -7.04 -11.71 -20.38
N SER A 328 -6.29 -11.03 -21.22
CA SER A 328 -6.57 -9.64 -21.60
C SER A 328 -7.62 -9.54 -22.69
N ARG A 329 -8.47 -8.52 -22.65
CA ARG A 329 -9.43 -8.27 -23.73
C ARG A 329 -8.71 -8.04 -25.07
N PRO A 330 -9.26 -8.49 -26.20
CA PRO A 330 -8.85 -8.04 -27.53
C PRO A 330 -9.09 -6.53 -27.72
N ASP A 331 -8.28 -5.87 -28.55
CA ASP A 331 -8.37 -4.41 -28.76
C ASP A 331 -9.73 -3.96 -29.29
N GLU A 332 -10.42 -4.82 -30.06
CA GLU A 332 -11.75 -4.59 -30.62
C GLU A 332 -12.89 -4.77 -29.62
N PHE A 333 -12.64 -5.33 -28.43
CA PHE A 333 -13.65 -5.55 -27.40
C PHE A 333 -13.76 -4.35 -26.46
N GLY A 334 -14.99 -4.07 -26.04
CA GLY A 334 -15.31 -3.14 -24.98
C GLY A 334 -15.55 -1.71 -25.44
N THR A 335 -16.18 -0.96 -24.55
CA THR A 335 -16.45 0.46 -24.69
C THR A 335 -15.58 1.24 -23.70
N ASN A 336 -14.87 2.25 -24.17
CA ASN A 336 -14.09 3.12 -23.30
C ASN A 336 -14.99 4.16 -22.64
N ILE A 337 -15.03 4.20 -21.32
CA ILE A 337 -15.76 5.20 -20.52
C ILE A 337 -14.78 5.79 -19.51
N GLY A 338 -14.42 7.05 -19.68
CA GLY A 338 -13.52 7.74 -18.76
C GLY A 338 -12.09 7.19 -18.69
N GLY A 339 -11.63 6.47 -19.72
CA GLY A 339 -10.31 5.83 -19.75
C GLY A 339 -10.34 4.34 -19.40
N TYR A 340 -11.46 3.83 -18.91
CA TYR A 340 -11.66 2.42 -18.57
C TYR A 340 -12.44 1.70 -19.65
N TRP A 341 -12.18 0.40 -19.82
CA TRP A 341 -12.80 -0.42 -20.84
C TRP A 341 -13.76 -1.42 -20.19
N TYR A 342 -14.99 -1.43 -20.71
CA TYR A 342 -16.07 -2.30 -20.23
C TYR A 342 -16.60 -3.15 -21.37
N LEU A 343 -16.70 -4.46 -21.13
CA LEU A 343 -17.21 -5.44 -22.08
C LEU A 343 -18.71 -5.63 -21.84
N ASP A 344 -19.47 -5.82 -22.92
CA ASP A 344 -20.83 -6.35 -22.80
C ASP A 344 -20.81 -7.87 -22.49
N ASP A 345 -22.00 -8.43 -22.25
CA ASP A 345 -22.13 -9.83 -21.84
C ASP A 345 -21.60 -10.79 -22.94
N ASP A 346 -21.86 -10.51 -24.23
CA ASP A 346 -21.41 -11.35 -25.33
C ASP A 346 -19.88 -11.35 -25.47
N GLN A 347 -19.26 -10.18 -25.35
CA GLN A 347 -17.80 -10.02 -25.37
C GLN A 347 -17.13 -10.69 -24.17
N PHE A 348 -17.75 -10.58 -22.99
CA PHE A 348 -17.26 -11.23 -21.78
C PHE A 348 -17.31 -12.75 -21.89
N VAL A 349 -18.42 -13.32 -22.42
CA VAL A 349 -18.53 -14.76 -22.70
C VAL A 349 -17.50 -15.18 -23.72
N GLU A 350 -17.34 -14.45 -24.83
CA GLU A 350 -16.35 -14.81 -25.87
C GLU A 350 -14.93 -14.84 -25.30
N LEU A 351 -14.57 -13.91 -24.41
CA LEU A 351 -13.28 -13.92 -23.72
C LEU A 351 -13.19 -15.10 -22.74
N GLY A 352 -14.22 -15.31 -21.92
CA GLY A 352 -14.17 -16.25 -20.79
C GLY A 352 -14.32 -17.72 -21.15
N LYS A 353 -14.78 -18.07 -22.36
CA LYS A 353 -14.98 -19.47 -22.78
C LYS A 353 -13.69 -20.32 -22.75
N GLU A 354 -12.53 -19.72 -22.72
CA GLU A 354 -11.22 -20.38 -22.64
C GLU A 354 -10.57 -20.28 -21.26
N ALA A 355 -11.22 -19.60 -20.28
CA ALA A 355 -10.66 -19.40 -18.95
C ALA A 355 -10.58 -20.69 -18.16
N ASP A 356 -9.39 -21.06 -17.68
CA ASP A 356 -9.20 -22.22 -16.81
C ASP A 356 -9.61 -21.90 -15.37
N VAL A 357 -9.36 -20.66 -14.94
CA VAL A 357 -9.66 -20.12 -13.62
C VAL A 357 -10.30 -18.74 -13.79
N MET A 358 -11.29 -18.42 -12.96
CA MET A 358 -11.84 -17.07 -12.85
C MET A 358 -11.63 -16.54 -11.45
N VAL A 359 -11.15 -15.29 -11.35
CA VAL A 359 -11.14 -14.53 -10.09
C VAL A 359 -12.12 -13.37 -10.23
N TYR A 360 -13.06 -13.30 -9.30
CA TYR A 360 -14.05 -12.23 -9.23
C TYR A 360 -13.76 -11.34 -8.03
N THR A 361 -13.52 -10.07 -8.30
CA THR A 361 -13.26 -9.10 -7.22
C THR A 361 -14.58 -8.53 -6.73
N SER A 362 -15.12 -9.01 -5.66
CA SER A 362 -16.32 -8.60 -4.92
C SER A 362 -17.20 -9.81 -4.53
N ASP A 363 -18.47 -9.58 -4.24
CA ASP A 363 -19.44 -10.61 -3.87
C ASP A 363 -19.92 -11.41 -5.09
N TRP A 364 -19.47 -12.67 -5.16
CA TRP A 364 -19.85 -13.59 -6.22
C TRP A 364 -21.35 -13.96 -6.17
N ASP A 365 -21.89 -14.17 -4.99
CA ASP A 365 -23.26 -14.70 -4.88
C ASP A 365 -24.27 -13.71 -5.48
N THR A 366 -24.07 -12.42 -5.24
CA THR A 366 -24.90 -11.35 -5.81
C THR A 366 -24.79 -11.30 -7.34
N ILE A 367 -23.58 -11.36 -7.90
CA ILE A 367 -23.44 -11.26 -9.36
C ILE A 367 -23.89 -12.53 -10.06
N TYR A 368 -23.70 -13.68 -9.44
CA TYR A 368 -24.17 -14.95 -10.01
C TYR A 368 -25.69 -14.99 -10.10
N GLU A 369 -26.41 -14.54 -9.06
CA GLU A 369 -27.87 -14.42 -9.10
C GLU A 369 -28.36 -13.48 -10.22
N GLU A 370 -27.62 -12.38 -10.49
CA GLU A 370 -27.99 -11.39 -11.52
C GLU A 370 -27.63 -11.84 -12.94
N LYS A 371 -26.52 -12.58 -13.11
CA LYS A 371 -25.89 -12.89 -14.40
C LYS A 371 -25.68 -14.39 -14.65
N GLU A 372 -26.46 -15.26 -14.04
CA GLU A 372 -26.36 -16.72 -14.16
C GLU A 372 -26.24 -17.16 -15.63
N ASP A 373 -27.14 -16.69 -16.49
CA ASP A 373 -27.17 -17.07 -17.93
C ASP A 373 -25.86 -16.68 -18.68
N VAL A 374 -25.16 -15.67 -18.25
CA VAL A 374 -23.87 -15.21 -18.80
C VAL A 374 -22.73 -16.02 -18.22
N LEU A 375 -22.71 -16.15 -16.90
CA LEU A 375 -21.63 -16.79 -16.14
C LEU A 375 -21.56 -18.31 -16.41
N ASP A 376 -22.69 -18.99 -16.59
CA ASP A 376 -22.75 -20.43 -16.92
C ASP A 376 -22.10 -20.77 -18.28
N GLN A 377 -21.85 -19.79 -19.13
CA GLN A 377 -21.13 -19.97 -20.38
C GLN A 377 -19.62 -19.92 -20.25
N ILE A 378 -19.11 -19.49 -19.10
CA ILE A 378 -17.67 -19.36 -18.81
C ILE A 378 -17.11 -20.74 -18.43
N LYS A 379 -16.01 -21.15 -19.06
CA LYS A 379 -15.40 -22.48 -18.83
C LYS A 379 -15.00 -22.67 -17.34
N ALA A 380 -14.45 -21.65 -16.69
CA ALA A 380 -14.06 -21.72 -15.28
C ALA A 380 -15.28 -21.94 -14.37
N VAL A 381 -16.44 -21.34 -14.68
CA VAL A 381 -17.71 -21.55 -13.96
C VAL A 381 -18.19 -22.99 -14.13
N GLN A 382 -18.20 -23.50 -15.37
CA GLN A 382 -18.59 -24.88 -15.67
C GLN A 382 -17.72 -25.93 -14.98
N ASN A 383 -16.46 -25.58 -14.70
CA ASN A 383 -15.49 -26.46 -14.03
C ASN A 383 -15.37 -26.17 -12.52
N GLU A 384 -16.20 -25.29 -11.96
CA GLU A 384 -16.18 -24.90 -10.53
C GLU A 384 -14.83 -24.32 -10.08
N GLN A 385 -14.11 -23.64 -11.01
CA GLN A 385 -12.82 -22.99 -10.77
C GLN A 385 -12.99 -21.47 -10.70
N VAL A 386 -13.88 -21.02 -9.82
CA VAL A 386 -14.16 -19.61 -9.57
C VAL A 386 -13.80 -19.27 -8.14
N TYR A 387 -13.08 -18.17 -7.98
CA TYR A 387 -12.62 -17.67 -6.70
C TYR A 387 -12.99 -16.20 -6.55
N ASP A 388 -13.48 -15.82 -5.38
CA ASP A 388 -13.67 -14.41 -5.03
C ASP A 388 -12.60 -13.92 -4.04
N THR A 389 -12.58 -12.61 -3.78
CA THR A 389 -11.62 -11.97 -2.89
C THR A 389 -12.11 -11.81 -1.44
N ASN A 390 -13.12 -12.58 -1.04
CA ASN A 390 -13.79 -12.46 0.25
C ASN A 390 -13.28 -13.45 1.32
N GLY A 391 -12.12 -14.05 1.12
CA GLY A 391 -11.55 -15.00 2.08
C GLY A 391 -11.30 -14.41 3.48
N LYS A 392 -11.02 -13.10 3.58
CA LYS A 392 -10.92 -12.36 4.85
C LYS A 392 -12.07 -11.38 5.07
N GLY A 393 -13.14 -11.50 4.31
CA GLY A 393 -14.34 -10.69 4.44
C GLY A 393 -14.48 -9.61 3.37
N PRO A 394 -15.68 -9.04 3.26
CA PRO A 394 -15.95 -7.96 2.31
C PRO A 394 -15.02 -6.77 2.53
N SER A 395 -14.54 -6.17 1.45
CA SER A 395 -13.68 -4.99 1.46
C SER A 395 -12.26 -5.15 2.06
N ALA A 396 -11.97 -6.23 2.81
CA ALA A 396 -10.63 -6.47 3.36
C ALA A 396 -9.55 -6.54 2.26
N TRP A 397 -9.90 -7.03 1.08
CA TRP A 397 -9.04 -7.04 -0.10
C TRP A 397 -8.48 -5.66 -0.46
N PHE A 398 -9.28 -4.61 -0.32
CA PHE A 398 -8.91 -3.25 -0.70
C PHE A 398 -8.07 -2.53 0.36
N GLU A 399 -8.05 -3.03 1.57
CA GLU A 399 -7.32 -2.49 2.71
C GLU A 399 -6.15 -3.38 3.11
N GLN A 400 -6.42 -4.54 3.72
CA GLN A 400 -5.43 -5.33 4.46
C GLN A 400 -4.49 -6.17 3.59
N ARG A 401 -4.85 -6.51 2.35
CA ARG A 401 -3.99 -7.35 1.50
C ARG A 401 -2.60 -6.78 1.27
N LEU A 402 -2.44 -5.45 1.39
CA LEU A 402 -1.15 -4.79 1.21
C LEU A 402 -0.12 -5.25 2.25
N ALA A 403 -0.58 -5.59 3.47
CA ALA A 403 0.27 -6.13 4.53
C ALA A 403 0.66 -7.60 4.32
N GLU A 404 -0.02 -8.32 3.43
CA GLU A 404 0.10 -9.78 3.26
C GLU A 404 0.24 -10.19 1.79
N TYR A 405 0.93 -9.40 1.01
CA TYR A 405 1.03 -9.63 -0.44
C TYR A 405 1.72 -10.96 -0.80
N ASP A 406 2.59 -11.47 0.06
CA ASP A 406 3.22 -12.79 -0.05
C ASP A 406 2.19 -13.93 0.10
N VAL A 407 1.25 -13.78 1.04
CA VAL A 407 0.15 -14.73 1.24
C VAL A 407 -0.84 -14.68 0.07
N VAL A 408 -1.17 -13.47 -0.41
CA VAL A 408 -2.02 -13.28 -1.60
C VAL A 408 -1.41 -13.96 -2.83
N ALA A 409 -0.10 -13.79 -3.02
CA ALA A 409 0.62 -14.45 -4.12
C ALA A 409 0.54 -15.97 -4.00
N LEU A 410 0.74 -16.52 -2.81
CA LEU A 410 0.68 -17.96 -2.59
C LEU A 410 -0.73 -18.52 -2.79
N ASP A 411 -1.79 -17.80 -2.37
CA ASP A 411 -3.18 -18.14 -2.69
C ASP A 411 -3.41 -18.18 -4.20
N PHE A 412 -2.85 -17.18 -4.92
CA PHE A 412 -2.95 -17.17 -6.37
C PHE A 412 -2.20 -18.36 -7.01
N CYS A 413 -1.02 -18.70 -6.49
CA CYS A 413 -0.30 -19.89 -6.92
C CYS A 413 -1.12 -21.18 -6.68
N ASP A 414 -1.87 -21.25 -5.57
CA ASP A 414 -2.73 -22.40 -5.26
C ASP A 414 -3.84 -22.58 -6.29
N ILE A 415 -4.56 -21.53 -6.63
CA ILE A 415 -5.66 -21.61 -7.59
C ILE A 415 -5.21 -21.96 -9.00
N VAL A 416 -3.94 -21.72 -9.34
CA VAL A 416 -3.35 -22.11 -10.64
C VAL A 416 -2.49 -23.39 -10.53
N GLY A 417 -2.46 -24.02 -9.35
CA GLY A 417 -1.83 -25.32 -9.11
C GLY A 417 -0.29 -25.28 -9.07
N THR A 418 0.31 -24.17 -8.61
CA THR A 418 1.76 -23.99 -8.45
C THR A 418 2.15 -23.62 -7.03
N ALA A 419 1.21 -23.68 -6.06
CA ALA A 419 1.55 -23.41 -4.67
C ALA A 419 2.41 -24.52 -4.09
N SER A 420 3.52 -24.14 -3.46
CA SER A 420 4.24 -24.99 -2.55
C SER A 420 4.90 -24.11 -1.50
N ASN A 421 4.47 -24.26 -0.26
CA ASN A 421 5.02 -23.54 0.86
C ASN A 421 5.96 -24.38 1.71
N SER A 422 6.12 -25.68 1.40
CA SER A 422 7.04 -26.53 2.14
C SER A 422 7.64 -27.63 1.28
N GLY A 423 8.93 -27.89 1.47
CA GLY A 423 9.60 -29.11 0.97
C GLY A 423 9.01 -30.42 1.51
N THR A 424 8.03 -30.35 2.40
CA THR A 424 7.31 -31.49 3.00
C THR A 424 5.99 -31.80 2.32
N GLY A 425 5.58 -31.04 1.29
CA GLY A 425 4.38 -31.34 0.48
C GLY A 425 3.05 -31.09 1.17
N GLY A 426 3.00 -30.22 2.20
CA GLY A 426 1.75 -29.76 2.79
C GLY A 426 0.97 -28.91 1.80
N ALA A 427 -0.35 -29.14 1.68
CA ALA A 427 -1.22 -28.28 0.89
C ALA A 427 -1.30 -26.89 1.54
N HIS A 428 -1.20 -25.84 0.73
CA HIS A 428 -1.50 -24.49 1.16
C HIS A 428 -2.98 -24.36 1.53
N THR A 429 -3.27 -23.59 2.58
CA THR A 429 -4.64 -23.20 2.93
C THR A 429 -4.83 -21.75 2.56
N ARG A 430 -5.67 -21.50 1.56
CA ARG A 430 -5.98 -20.14 1.11
C ARG A 430 -6.58 -19.31 2.23
N GLN A 431 -6.26 -18.03 2.23
CA GLN A 431 -6.76 -17.03 3.18
C GLN A 431 -7.55 -15.91 2.50
N TRP A 432 -7.14 -15.49 1.31
CA TRP A 432 -7.70 -14.35 0.59
C TRP A 432 -8.66 -14.73 -0.52
N LEU A 433 -8.34 -15.83 -1.24
CA LEU A 433 -9.12 -16.30 -2.38
C LEU A 433 -10.00 -17.48 -1.97
N ARG A 434 -11.32 -17.27 -1.97
CA ARG A 434 -12.34 -18.24 -1.59
C ARG A 434 -12.90 -18.94 -2.83
N ASN A 435 -12.93 -20.27 -2.88
CA ASN A 435 -13.66 -21.00 -3.93
C ASN A 435 -15.16 -20.94 -3.65
N VAL A 436 -15.91 -20.33 -4.57
CA VAL A 436 -17.33 -20.06 -4.39
C VAL A 436 -18.22 -21.30 -4.52
N PHE A 437 -17.73 -22.37 -5.16
CA PHE A 437 -18.47 -23.62 -5.36
C PHE A 437 -18.22 -24.67 -4.28
N ASN A 438 -17.12 -24.56 -3.53
CA ASN A 438 -16.76 -25.55 -2.51
C ASN A 438 -17.48 -25.33 -1.16
N GLY A 439 -18.39 -24.34 -1.07
CA GLY A 439 -19.06 -23.99 0.18
C GLY A 439 -18.14 -23.35 1.21
N GLU A 440 -17.01 -22.78 0.77
CA GLU A 440 -16.12 -22.00 1.61
C GLU A 440 -16.87 -20.74 2.07
N PRO A 441 -16.94 -20.43 3.38
CA PRO A 441 -17.67 -19.27 3.86
C PRO A 441 -16.97 -17.97 3.46
N ILE A 442 -17.73 -16.88 3.41
CA ILE A 442 -17.15 -15.53 3.46
C ILE A 442 -16.41 -15.43 4.79
N GLY A 443 -15.15 -15.02 4.74
CA GLY A 443 -14.30 -14.92 5.91
C GLY A 443 -14.53 -13.64 6.70
N SER A 444 -13.70 -13.46 7.70
CA SER A 444 -13.60 -12.23 8.48
C SER A 444 -12.17 -12.02 8.94
N LEU A 445 -11.81 -10.79 9.17
CA LEU A 445 -10.58 -10.49 9.89
C LEU A 445 -10.71 -10.95 11.35
N PRO A 446 -9.60 -11.34 12.02
CA PRO A 446 -9.61 -11.69 13.44
C PRO A 446 -10.19 -10.55 14.27
N GLU A 447 -10.93 -10.87 15.33
CA GLU A 447 -11.39 -9.87 16.28
C GLU A 447 -10.21 -9.15 16.93
N CYS A 448 -10.37 -7.86 17.21
CA CYS A 448 -9.35 -7.11 17.95
C CYS A 448 -9.29 -7.62 19.39
N ASP A 449 -8.16 -8.18 19.81
CA ASP A 449 -7.89 -8.41 21.22
C ASP A 449 -7.53 -7.06 21.87
N VAL A 450 -8.48 -6.48 22.56
CA VAL A 450 -8.40 -5.12 23.13
C VAL A 450 -7.22 -4.96 24.11
N ARG A 451 -6.75 -6.05 24.72
CA ARG A 451 -5.64 -5.98 25.67
C ARG A 451 -4.28 -5.90 24.99
N ASP A 452 -4.13 -6.64 23.93
CA ASP A 452 -2.84 -6.80 23.27
C ASP A 452 -2.88 -6.31 21.81
N GLY A 453 -4.04 -6.40 21.14
CA GLY A 453 -4.17 -6.13 19.70
C GLY A 453 -4.06 -4.66 19.29
N ILE A 454 -4.41 -3.69 20.16
CA ILE A 454 -4.32 -2.26 19.81
C ILE A 454 -2.90 -1.73 20.00
N ASP A 455 -2.24 -2.13 21.06
CA ASP A 455 -0.94 -1.59 21.46
C ASP A 455 0.25 -2.35 20.83
N GLU A 456 0.00 -3.55 20.30
CA GLU A 456 1.01 -4.37 19.64
C GLU A 456 0.98 -4.18 18.11
N PRO A 457 2.12 -4.32 17.42
CA PRO A 457 2.15 -4.37 15.97
C PRO A 457 1.26 -5.48 15.42
N PHE A 458 0.63 -5.23 14.28
CA PHE A 458 -0.03 -6.30 13.55
C PHE A 458 1.04 -7.23 13.00
N VAL A 459 0.97 -8.49 13.38
CA VAL A 459 1.81 -9.53 12.79
C VAL A 459 1.04 -10.16 11.64
N ALA A 460 1.41 -9.81 10.42
CA ALA A 460 0.89 -10.48 9.24
C ALA A 460 1.21 -11.96 9.33
N VAL A 461 0.19 -12.81 9.16
CA VAL A 461 0.42 -14.27 9.09
C VAL A 461 1.11 -14.56 7.78
N GLY A 462 2.44 -14.45 7.78
CA GLY A 462 3.27 -14.77 6.63
C GLY A 462 3.11 -16.25 6.23
N ALA A 463 3.15 -16.52 4.95
CA ALA A 463 3.26 -17.88 4.47
C ALA A 463 4.72 -18.31 4.57
N GLU A 464 5.06 -19.10 5.58
CA GLU A 464 6.38 -19.73 5.63
C GLU A 464 6.63 -20.46 4.30
N CYS A 465 7.77 -20.17 3.67
CA CYS A 465 8.15 -20.77 2.41
C CYS A 465 9.52 -21.46 2.56
N THR A 466 9.59 -22.71 2.16
CA THR A 466 10.84 -23.45 2.02
C THR A 466 11.09 -23.70 0.53
N PRO A 467 12.26 -23.33 -0.01
CA PRO A 467 12.61 -23.61 -1.41
C PRO A 467 12.49 -25.10 -1.71
N LEU A 468 11.87 -25.41 -2.85
CA LEU A 468 11.95 -26.77 -3.38
C LEU A 468 13.39 -27.03 -3.78
N GLU A 469 13.98 -28.15 -3.30
CA GLU A 469 15.29 -28.57 -3.80
C GLU A 469 15.19 -28.71 -5.32
N GLU A 470 16.11 -28.06 -6.06
CA GLU A 470 16.28 -28.35 -7.47
C GLU A 470 16.51 -29.86 -7.59
N SER A 471 15.54 -30.57 -8.14
CA SER A 471 15.70 -31.99 -8.41
C SER A 471 16.92 -32.08 -9.31
N ALA A 472 18.00 -32.63 -8.77
CA ALA A 472 19.26 -32.76 -9.48
C ALA A 472 18.96 -33.40 -10.84
N ALA A 473 18.95 -32.56 -11.86
CA ALA A 473 18.75 -33.01 -13.23
C ALA A 473 19.78 -34.10 -13.47
N SER A 474 19.31 -35.31 -13.67
CA SER A 474 20.11 -36.50 -13.96
C SER A 474 21.10 -36.14 -15.07
N THR A 475 22.32 -35.76 -14.68
CA THR A 475 23.44 -35.58 -15.59
C THR A 475 23.92 -36.94 -16.05
N ASN A 476 23.22 -37.51 -17.00
CA ASN A 476 23.83 -38.46 -17.93
C ASN A 476 24.60 -37.67 -18.97
N THR A 477 25.74 -37.11 -18.59
CA THR A 477 26.74 -36.66 -19.54
C THR A 477 27.59 -37.82 -19.95
N ALA A 478 27.30 -38.38 -21.11
CA ALA A 478 28.32 -39.01 -21.92
C ALA A 478 29.27 -37.89 -22.35
N ALA A 479 30.54 -38.07 -22.00
CA ALA A 479 31.61 -37.19 -22.41
C ALA A 479 31.74 -37.23 -23.93
N GLU A 480 31.75 -36.08 -24.61
CA GLU A 480 32.54 -35.86 -25.83
C GLU A 480 33.07 -34.42 -25.85
N ASP A 481 34.34 -34.39 -26.04
CA ASP A 481 35.31 -33.35 -26.15
C ASP A 481 35.10 -32.50 -27.44
N ALA A 482 35.14 -31.19 -27.34
CA ALA A 482 35.79 -30.32 -28.35
C ALA A 482 35.58 -28.82 -28.03
N GLY A 483 36.73 -28.13 -28.00
CA GLY A 483 36.86 -26.72 -27.72
C GLY A 483 36.31 -25.75 -28.78
N GLY A 484 36.23 -24.48 -28.41
CA GLY A 484 35.97 -23.37 -29.32
C GLY A 484 35.61 -22.06 -28.65
N ASP A 485 36.60 -21.19 -28.52
CA ASP A 485 36.48 -19.77 -28.24
C ASP A 485 35.46 -19.05 -29.11
N SER A 486 34.67 -18.16 -28.57
CA SER A 486 34.47 -16.83 -29.20
C SER A 486 33.67 -15.86 -28.33
N ASN A 487 34.27 -14.69 -28.11
CA ASN A 487 33.71 -13.44 -27.63
C ASN A 487 32.48 -12.97 -28.43
N ALA A 488 31.48 -12.43 -27.75
CA ALA A 488 30.61 -11.42 -28.33
C ALA A 488 30.12 -10.43 -27.24
N GLN A 489 30.55 -9.19 -27.44
CA GLN A 489 30.19 -8.01 -26.65
C GLN A 489 28.72 -7.60 -26.91
N GLY A 490 28.10 -7.06 -25.85
CA GLY A 490 26.75 -6.58 -25.84
C GLY A 490 26.48 -5.28 -26.59
N ALA A 491 25.25 -5.03 -26.85
CA ALA A 491 24.74 -3.74 -27.31
C ALA A 491 23.66 -3.22 -26.35
N VAL A 492 23.94 -2.05 -25.78
CA VAL A 492 23.01 -1.27 -24.96
C VAL A 492 22.08 -0.53 -25.91
N SER A 493 20.77 -0.75 -25.79
CA SER A 493 19.73 0.02 -26.49
C SER A 493 19.16 1.10 -25.56
N LYS A 494 19.30 2.35 -25.99
CA LYS A 494 18.70 3.53 -25.33
C LYS A 494 17.21 3.60 -25.64
N GLY A 495 16.36 3.57 -24.62
CA GLY A 495 14.93 3.79 -24.73
C GLY A 495 14.57 5.28 -24.68
N SER A 496 13.67 5.68 -25.54
CA SER A 496 13.17 7.05 -25.73
C SER A 496 12.15 7.44 -24.68
N SER A 497 12.28 8.66 -24.20
CA SER A 497 11.31 9.37 -23.34
C SER A 497 10.01 9.64 -24.11
N PHE A 498 8.86 9.28 -23.54
CA PHE A 498 7.56 9.81 -23.95
C PHE A 498 6.90 10.56 -22.79
N ALA A 499 6.39 11.73 -23.15
CA ALA A 499 5.90 12.75 -22.27
C ALA A 499 4.50 12.43 -21.67
N ILE A 500 4.33 12.94 -20.48
CA ILE A 500 3.18 12.89 -19.59
C ILE A 500 2.00 13.67 -20.19
N MET A 501 0.85 13.03 -20.34
CA MET A 501 -0.48 13.65 -20.32
C MET A 501 -1.50 12.60 -19.85
N GLY A 502 -2.11 12.82 -18.69
CA GLY A 502 -3.22 11.98 -18.24
C GLY A 502 -3.49 11.96 -16.73
N ALA A 503 -3.54 13.16 -16.09
CA ALA A 503 -3.74 13.24 -14.63
C ALA A 503 -5.21 13.40 -14.16
N TRP A 504 -6.21 13.18 -15.01
CA TRP A 504 -7.59 13.56 -14.68
C TRP A 504 -8.63 12.43 -14.55
N ALA A 505 -8.23 11.16 -14.67
CA ALA A 505 -9.18 10.04 -14.74
C ALA A 505 -9.47 9.31 -13.41
N PHE A 506 -8.68 9.52 -12.36
CA PHE A 506 -8.76 8.71 -11.11
C PHE A 506 -9.89 9.09 -10.14
N LEU A 507 -10.47 10.29 -10.28
CA LEU A 507 -11.53 10.77 -9.36
C LEU A 507 -12.86 10.00 -9.47
N LEU A 508 -13.06 9.21 -10.53
CA LEU A 508 -14.33 8.51 -10.76
C LEU A 508 -14.35 7.05 -10.28
N VAL A 509 -13.21 6.40 -10.09
CA VAL A 509 -13.20 4.97 -9.69
C VAL A 509 -13.38 4.78 -8.20
N SER A 510 -12.85 5.68 -7.36
CA SER A 510 -13.15 5.65 -5.92
C SER A 510 -14.63 5.91 -5.63
N SER A 511 -15.30 6.69 -6.48
CA SER A 511 -16.71 7.02 -6.29
C SER A 511 -17.67 5.98 -6.89
N VAL A 512 -17.23 5.12 -7.80
CA VAL A 512 -18.08 4.09 -8.44
C VAL A 512 -18.02 2.76 -7.70
N LEU A 513 -16.92 2.42 -7.03
CA LEU A 513 -16.88 1.27 -6.12
C LEU A 513 -17.81 1.44 -4.90
N SER A 514 -18.22 2.66 -4.60
CA SER A 514 -19.07 3.00 -3.45
C SER A 514 -20.58 2.84 -3.70
N ILE A 515 -21.03 2.49 -4.90
CA ILE A 515 -22.46 2.37 -5.23
C ILE A 515 -22.87 0.89 -5.39
N ALA A 516 -21.94 -0.04 -5.25
CA ALA A 516 -22.18 -1.47 -5.45
C ALA A 516 -22.00 -2.33 -4.17
N VAL A 517 -22.32 -1.74 -2.98
CA VAL A 517 -22.52 -2.50 -1.74
C VAL A 517 -23.93 -2.26 -1.25
#